data_cd50ead18c0d38747b225f94b9e1c96e
#
_entry.id   cd50ead18c0d38747b225f94b9e1c96e
#
_cell.length_a   1.000
_cell.length_b   1.000
_cell.length_c   1.000
_cell.angle_alpha   90.00
_cell.angle_beta   90.00
_cell.angle_gamma   90.00
#
_symmetry.space_group_name_H-M   'P 1'
#
loop_
_entity.id
_entity.type
_entity.pdbx_description
1 polymer ?
#
loop_
_entity_poly.entity_id
_entity_poly.type
_entity_poly.pdbx_seq_one_letter_code
_entity_poly.pdbx_strand_id
1 'polypeptide(L)'
;MITPTVHVVDDDESYVRASARVLSAAGFVVRAFTSGKEFLAAAGPDSRGCVVADLEMPGLDGLALQAEMVRAGVLMPVVFLSGHGDIPRTVRAMQEGALDFVEKTAPKHKLLDAVRRALARDVSESDRRLKAATVRERLASLTPREHEVLGEVVRGLLNKQVAAKLGISERTVKMHRTSITRKLGVHSTARLAVLTKEAGLFEAG
;
A
#
# COMPACT_ATOMS: atom_id res chain seq x y z
N MET A 1 -1.89 4.43 17.21
CA MET A 1 -2.36 4.66 15.81
C MET A 1 -1.58 5.86 15.28
N ILE A 2 -0.93 5.71 14.10
CA ILE A 2 -0.24 6.83 13.45
C ILE A 2 -1.31 7.71 12.80
N THR A 3 -1.33 9.00 13.12
CA THR A 3 -2.28 9.95 12.51
C THR A 3 -1.85 10.22 11.06
N PRO A 4 -2.72 9.99 10.07
CA PRO A 4 -2.39 10.29 8.68
C PRO A 4 -2.03 11.76 8.50
N THR A 5 -0.90 12.03 7.86
CA THR A 5 -0.36 13.37 7.68
C THR A 5 -0.37 13.78 6.21
N VAL A 6 -0.71 15.02 5.92
CA VAL A 6 -0.57 15.60 4.59
C VAL A 6 0.81 16.24 4.50
N HIS A 7 1.64 15.73 3.59
CA HIS A 7 2.97 16.25 3.32
C HIS A 7 2.91 17.17 2.11
N VAL A 8 3.11 18.47 2.31
CA VAL A 8 3.15 19.47 1.22
C VAL A 8 4.59 19.70 0.82
N VAL A 9 4.91 19.52 -0.46
CA VAL A 9 6.26 19.65 -1.01
C VAL A 9 6.22 20.59 -2.22
N ASP A 10 6.83 21.76 -2.11
CA ASP A 10 6.86 22.77 -3.15
C ASP A 10 8.03 23.73 -2.87
N ASP A 11 8.79 24.15 -3.88
CA ASP A 11 9.92 25.07 -3.70
C ASP A 11 9.47 26.52 -3.46
N ASP A 12 8.23 26.87 -3.80
CA ASP A 12 7.63 28.14 -3.41
C ASP A 12 7.14 28.11 -1.95
N GLU A 13 7.97 28.63 -1.04
CA GLU A 13 7.62 28.75 0.38
C GLU A 13 6.27 29.46 0.62
N SER A 14 5.90 30.42 -0.21
CA SER A 14 4.64 31.16 -0.06
C SER A 14 3.46 30.24 -0.33
N TYR A 15 3.55 29.41 -1.38
CA TYR A 15 2.54 28.42 -1.72
C TYR A 15 2.46 27.31 -0.66
N VAL A 16 3.62 26.84 -0.18
CA VAL A 16 3.70 25.85 0.94
C VAL A 16 2.94 26.38 2.16
N ARG A 17 3.23 27.59 2.60
CA ARG A 17 2.56 28.20 3.76
C ARG A 17 1.06 28.39 3.54
N ALA A 18 0.66 28.83 2.35
CA ALA A 18 -0.75 29.03 2.01
C ALA A 18 -1.52 27.70 2.01
N SER A 19 -0.97 26.69 1.35
CA SER A 19 -1.56 25.34 1.27
C SER A 19 -1.63 24.69 2.65
N ALA A 20 -0.57 24.77 3.46
CA ALA A 20 -0.55 24.24 4.81
C ALA A 20 -1.62 24.90 5.70
N ARG A 21 -1.82 26.22 5.59
CA ARG A 21 -2.88 26.94 6.31
C ARG A 21 -4.27 26.46 5.89
N VAL A 22 -4.53 26.30 4.61
CA VAL A 22 -5.84 25.82 4.08
C VAL A 22 -6.14 24.42 4.61
N LEU A 23 -5.15 23.53 4.51
CA LEU A 23 -5.29 22.14 4.93
C LEU A 23 -5.46 22.02 6.46
N SER A 24 -4.66 22.76 7.23
CA SER A 24 -4.77 22.78 8.70
C SER A 24 -6.11 23.36 9.17
N ALA A 25 -6.62 24.41 8.51
CA ALA A 25 -7.94 24.96 8.80
C ALA A 25 -9.08 23.99 8.49
N ALA A 26 -8.86 23.03 7.58
CA ALA A 26 -9.79 21.93 7.28
C ALA A 26 -9.63 20.72 8.23
N GLY A 27 -8.76 20.81 9.25
CA GLY A 27 -8.57 19.80 10.28
C GLY A 27 -7.50 18.74 9.97
N PHE A 28 -6.73 18.89 8.90
CA PHE A 28 -5.64 17.95 8.59
C PHE A 28 -4.38 18.24 9.39
N VAL A 29 -3.65 17.20 9.75
CA VAL A 29 -2.26 17.32 10.22
C VAL A 29 -1.37 17.52 9.00
N VAL A 30 -0.57 18.59 9.00
CA VAL A 30 0.23 18.98 7.85
C VAL A 30 1.70 19.08 8.23
N ARG A 31 2.56 18.56 7.35
CA ARG A 31 4.01 18.81 7.34
C ARG A 31 4.38 19.45 6.02
N ALA A 32 5.21 20.47 6.09
CA ALA A 32 5.59 21.28 4.94
C ALA A 32 7.09 21.12 4.65
N PHE A 33 7.45 21.05 3.39
CA PHE A 33 8.80 20.85 2.88
C PHE A 33 9.03 21.75 1.69
N THR A 34 10.22 22.32 1.58
CA THR A 34 10.60 23.18 0.46
C THR A 34 11.40 22.44 -0.64
N SER A 35 11.60 21.15 -0.48
CA SER A 35 12.22 20.31 -1.51
C SER A 35 11.87 18.84 -1.35
N GLY A 36 11.90 18.10 -2.47
CA GLY A 36 11.72 16.66 -2.47
C GLY A 36 12.78 15.92 -1.65
N LYS A 37 14.04 16.44 -1.60
CA LYS A 37 15.10 15.85 -0.79
C LYS A 37 14.84 15.95 0.70
N GLU A 38 14.36 17.10 1.16
CA GLU A 38 13.99 17.31 2.56
C GLU A 38 12.85 16.37 2.98
N PHE A 39 11.84 16.23 2.12
CA PHE A 39 10.75 15.29 2.35
C PHE A 39 11.26 13.83 2.43
N LEU A 40 12.07 13.37 1.48
CA LEU A 40 12.60 12.00 1.47
C LEU A 40 13.47 11.70 2.70
N ALA A 41 14.22 12.68 3.19
CA ALA A 41 15.00 12.51 4.43
C ALA A 41 14.11 12.35 5.67
N ALA A 42 12.89 12.87 5.64
CA ALA A 42 11.93 12.85 6.75
C ALA A 42 10.87 11.75 6.65
N ALA A 43 10.74 11.12 5.47
CA ALA A 43 9.76 10.07 5.19
C ALA A 43 10.43 8.69 5.13
N GLY A 44 9.69 7.65 5.51
CA GLY A 44 10.15 6.27 5.46
C GLY A 44 9.01 5.30 5.16
N PRO A 45 9.29 3.97 5.10
CA PRO A 45 8.30 2.94 4.76
C PRO A 45 7.07 2.93 5.67
N ASP A 46 7.23 3.38 6.91
CA ASP A 46 6.14 3.43 7.90
C ASP A 46 5.36 4.76 7.86
N SER A 47 5.77 5.70 7.01
CA SER A 47 5.07 6.99 6.87
C SER A 47 3.65 6.79 6.34
N ARG A 48 2.70 7.54 6.91
CA ARG A 48 1.26 7.40 6.62
C ARG A 48 0.67 8.75 6.25
N GLY A 49 -0.24 8.72 5.31
CA GLY A 49 -0.93 9.91 4.84
C GLY A 49 -0.89 10.06 3.33
N CYS A 50 -0.67 11.29 2.86
CA CYS A 50 -0.51 11.56 1.43
C CYS A 50 0.52 12.66 1.20
N VAL A 51 1.04 12.71 -0.03
CA VAL A 51 1.95 13.74 -0.49
C VAL A 51 1.21 14.64 -1.48
N VAL A 52 1.29 15.94 -1.27
CA VAL A 52 0.86 16.98 -2.20
C VAL A 52 2.14 17.63 -2.71
N ALA A 53 2.54 17.32 -3.92
CA ALA A 53 3.84 17.73 -4.46
C ALA A 53 3.69 18.60 -5.71
N ASP A 54 4.49 19.64 -5.80
CA ASP A 54 4.65 20.36 -7.06
C ASP A 54 5.30 19.45 -8.12
N LEU A 55 4.82 19.57 -9.35
CA LEU A 55 5.44 18.91 -10.50
C LEU A 55 6.79 19.52 -10.87
N GLU A 56 6.93 20.83 -10.71
CA GLU A 56 8.08 21.59 -11.16
C GLU A 56 8.90 22.11 -9.96
N MET A 57 9.86 21.32 -9.53
CA MET A 57 10.78 21.73 -8.46
C MET A 57 12.24 21.65 -8.95
N PRO A 58 13.13 22.57 -8.51
CA PRO A 58 14.55 22.50 -8.83
C PRO A 58 15.22 21.23 -8.33
N GLY A 59 16.00 20.60 -9.18
CA GLY A 59 16.84 19.46 -8.85
C GLY A 59 16.09 18.12 -8.81
N LEU A 60 15.09 17.96 -7.97
CA LEU A 60 14.23 16.77 -7.88
C LEU A 60 12.78 17.18 -8.14
N ASP A 61 12.32 17.03 -9.37
CA ASP A 61 10.95 17.35 -9.75
C ASP A 61 9.94 16.34 -9.15
N GLY A 62 8.65 16.66 -9.27
CA GLY A 62 7.59 15.85 -8.66
C GLY A 62 7.56 14.39 -9.14
N LEU A 63 7.83 14.13 -10.42
CA LEU A 63 7.86 12.77 -10.96
C LEU A 63 9.07 11.99 -10.46
N ALA A 64 10.25 12.62 -10.46
CA ALA A 64 11.44 12.01 -9.88
C ALA A 64 11.27 11.77 -8.38
N LEU A 65 10.62 12.69 -7.66
CA LEU A 65 10.27 12.49 -6.25
C LEU A 65 9.40 11.24 -6.05
N GLN A 66 8.36 11.06 -6.86
CA GLN A 66 7.49 9.87 -6.79
C GLN A 66 8.29 8.58 -7.04
N ALA A 67 9.19 8.57 -8.03
CA ALA A 67 10.04 7.42 -8.30
C ALA A 67 10.97 7.10 -7.12
N GLU A 68 11.59 8.11 -6.50
CA GLU A 68 12.42 7.94 -5.31
C GLU A 68 11.63 7.48 -4.09
N MET A 69 10.40 7.95 -3.90
CA MET A 69 9.49 7.44 -2.86
C MET A 69 9.30 5.93 -3.00
N VAL A 70 9.00 5.45 -4.21
CA VAL A 70 8.82 4.01 -4.48
C VAL A 70 10.10 3.23 -4.14
N ARG A 71 11.28 3.73 -4.54
CA ARG A 71 12.57 3.10 -4.23
C ARG A 71 12.85 3.05 -2.73
N ALA A 72 12.44 4.10 -2.00
CA ALA A 72 12.58 4.19 -0.55
C ALA A 72 11.51 3.40 0.22
N GLY A 73 10.57 2.74 -0.47
CA GLY A 73 9.45 2.04 0.15
C GLY A 73 8.38 2.95 0.76
N VAL A 74 8.38 4.23 0.41
CA VAL A 74 7.36 5.20 0.85
C VAL A 74 6.16 5.07 -0.08
N LEU A 75 5.10 4.43 0.41
CA LEU A 75 3.95 4.02 -0.40
C LEU A 75 2.72 4.94 -0.20
N MET A 76 2.94 6.18 0.18
CA MET A 76 1.87 7.17 0.30
C MET A 76 1.35 7.60 -1.08
N PRO A 77 0.03 7.78 -1.26
CA PRO A 77 -0.54 8.35 -2.47
C PRO A 77 -0.02 9.77 -2.73
N VAL A 78 0.23 10.08 -3.99
CA VAL A 78 0.69 11.40 -4.42
C VAL A 78 -0.43 12.13 -5.16
N VAL A 79 -0.67 13.38 -4.80
CA VAL A 79 -1.48 14.37 -5.50
C VAL A 79 -0.52 15.42 -6.04
N PHE A 80 -0.47 15.58 -7.33
CA PHE A 80 0.37 16.61 -7.92
C PHE A 80 -0.31 17.97 -7.99
N LEU A 81 0.49 19.00 -7.72
CA LEU A 81 0.15 20.37 -8.02
C LEU A 81 0.83 20.77 -9.33
N SER A 82 0.18 21.56 -10.14
CA SER A 82 0.76 22.06 -11.38
C SER A 82 0.41 23.54 -11.59
N GLY A 83 1.33 24.25 -12.23
CA GLY A 83 1.04 25.53 -12.84
C GLY A 83 0.12 25.40 -14.07
N HIS A 84 0.02 26.42 -14.86
CA HIS A 84 -0.81 26.41 -16.09
C HIS A 84 -0.17 25.58 -17.21
N GLY A 85 -0.97 24.69 -17.82
CA GLY A 85 -0.71 24.22 -19.19
C GLY A 85 0.14 22.97 -19.36
N ASP A 86 0.52 22.23 -18.32
CA ASP A 86 1.38 21.06 -18.46
C ASP A 86 0.61 19.72 -18.62
N ILE A 87 -0.24 19.66 -19.65
CA ILE A 87 -1.02 18.48 -19.97
C ILE A 87 -0.13 17.23 -20.18
N PRO A 88 0.99 17.27 -20.94
CA PRO A 88 1.83 16.11 -21.14
C PRO A 88 2.43 15.53 -19.85
N ARG A 89 2.89 16.37 -18.93
CA ARG A 89 3.42 15.92 -17.62
C ARG A 89 2.34 15.40 -16.71
N THR A 90 1.16 16.02 -16.73
CA THR A 90 -0.01 15.52 -15.99
C THR A 90 -0.39 14.11 -16.43
N VAL A 91 -0.45 13.86 -17.75
CA VAL A 91 -0.74 12.52 -18.29
C VAL A 91 0.32 11.53 -17.85
N ARG A 92 1.59 11.90 -17.91
CA ARG A 92 2.70 11.05 -17.45
C ARG A 92 2.61 10.77 -15.95
N ALA A 93 2.34 11.77 -15.12
CA ALA A 93 2.13 11.60 -13.69
C ALA A 93 1.05 10.56 -13.37
N MET A 94 -0.08 10.64 -14.06
CA MET A 94 -1.17 9.68 -13.90
C MET A 94 -0.80 8.27 -14.37
N GLN A 95 -0.06 8.12 -15.47
CA GLN A 95 0.45 6.84 -15.95
C GLN A 95 1.47 6.21 -14.99
N GLU A 96 2.26 7.01 -14.30
CA GLU A 96 3.24 6.59 -13.29
C GLU A 96 2.61 6.34 -11.91
N GLY A 97 1.27 6.41 -11.80
CA GLY A 97 0.52 6.02 -10.61
C GLY A 97 0.20 7.14 -9.62
N ALA A 98 0.27 8.40 -10.04
CA ALA A 98 -0.31 9.50 -9.27
C ALA A 98 -1.80 9.24 -9.01
N LEU A 99 -2.26 9.60 -7.81
CA LEU A 99 -3.68 9.43 -7.49
C LEU A 99 -4.54 10.51 -8.14
N ASP A 100 -4.04 11.72 -8.16
CA ASP A 100 -4.79 12.88 -8.63
C ASP A 100 -3.85 14.03 -9.00
N PHE A 101 -4.45 15.03 -9.63
CA PHE A 101 -3.79 16.23 -10.08
C PHE A 101 -4.69 17.46 -9.80
N VAL A 102 -4.09 18.54 -9.33
CA VAL A 102 -4.79 19.79 -9.01
C VAL A 102 -4.00 20.98 -9.53
N GLU A 103 -4.64 21.85 -10.28
CA GLU A 103 -4.01 23.11 -10.68
C GLU A 103 -3.82 24.04 -9.46
N LYS A 104 -2.65 24.69 -9.35
CA LYS A 104 -2.36 25.63 -8.25
C LYS A 104 -3.37 26.79 -8.19
N THR A 105 -3.98 27.13 -9.31
CA THR A 105 -5.01 28.16 -9.44
C THR A 105 -6.44 27.67 -9.18
N ALA A 106 -6.62 26.35 -9.02
CA ALA A 106 -7.94 25.79 -8.80
C ALA A 106 -8.54 26.26 -7.46
N PRO A 107 -9.87 26.30 -7.35
CA PRO A 107 -10.54 26.60 -6.09
C PRO A 107 -10.09 25.64 -4.97
N LYS A 108 -9.91 26.17 -3.76
CA LYS A 108 -9.39 25.43 -2.58
C LYS A 108 -10.09 24.09 -2.31
N HIS A 109 -11.39 24.01 -2.59
CA HIS A 109 -12.13 22.77 -2.38
C HIS A 109 -11.59 21.61 -3.24
N LYS A 110 -11.03 21.86 -4.44
CA LYS A 110 -10.42 20.83 -5.29
C LYS A 110 -9.23 20.15 -4.61
N LEU A 111 -8.34 20.96 -4.00
CA LEU A 111 -7.23 20.44 -3.21
C LEU A 111 -7.72 19.62 -2.01
N LEU A 112 -8.70 20.15 -1.26
CA LEU A 112 -9.26 19.45 -0.10
C LEU A 112 -9.88 18.10 -0.48
N ASP A 113 -10.60 18.04 -1.60
CA ASP A 113 -11.22 16.81 -2.07
C ASP A 113 -10.19 15.79 -2.57
N ALA A 114 -9.14 16.24 -3.28
CA ALA A 114 -8.02 15.39 -3.68
C ALA A 114 -7.30 14.79 -2.47
N VAL A 115 -7.01 15.61 -1.45
CA VAL A 115 -6.39 15.16 -0.19
C VAL A 115 -7.28 14.16 0.55
N ARG A 116 -8.58 14.38 0.63
CA ARG A 116 -9.51 13.41 1.25
C ARG A 116 -9.48 12.06 0.54
N ARG A 117 -9.50 12.06 -0.80
CA ARG A 117 -9.39 10.81 -1.59
C ARG A 117 -8.05 10.12 -1.34
N ALA A 118 -6.96 10.89 -1.31
CA ALA A 118 -5.62 10.36 -1.06
C ALA A 118 -5.50 9.71 0.33
N LEU A 119 -5.97 10.37 1.37
CA LEU A 119 -5.97 9.81 2.73
C LEU A 119 -6.83 8.56 2.85
N ALA A 120 -8.01 8.54 2.22
CA ALA A 120 -8.87 7.35 2.19
C ALA A 120 -8.18 6.18 1.47
N ARG A 121 -7.46 6.47 0.39
CA ARG A 121 -6.65 5.48 -0.34
C ARG A 121 -5.52 4.91 0.52
N ASP A 122 -4.76 5.77 1.22
CA ASP A 122 -3.67 5.34 2.12
C ASP A 122 -4.20 4.40 3.20
N VAL A 123 -5.32 4.75 3.86
CA VAL A 123 -5.94 3.90 4.89
C VAL A 123 -6.27 2.52 4.31
N SER A 124 -6.98 2.46 3.18
CA SER A 124 -7.40 1.21 2.55
C SER A 124 -6.21 0.34 2.13
N GLU A 125 -5.20 0.93 1.52
CA GLU A 125 -4.01 0.20 1.06
C GLU A 125 -3.11 -0.27 2.20
N SER A 126 -3.00 0.52 3.27
CA SER A 126 -2.27 0.12 4.45
C SER A 126 -2.92 -1.02 5.20
N ASP A 127 -4.24 -0.98 5.36
CA ASP A 127 -4.99 -2.09 5.96
C ASP A 127 -4.80 -3.37 5.16
N ARG A 128 -4.79 -3.25 3.82
CA ARG A 128 -4.55 -4.39 2.94
C ARG A 128 -3.13 -4.95 3.08
N ARG A 129 -2.11 -4.05 3.15
CA ARG A 129 -0.72 -4.44 3.39
C ARG A 129 -0.52 -5.11 4.74
N LEU A 130 -1.12 -4.57 5.80
CA LEU A 130 -1.05 -5.14 7.15
C LEU A 130 -1.68 -6.54 7.20
N LYS A 131 -2.86 -6.72 6.60
CA LYS A 131 -3.51 -8.03 6.49
C LYS A 131 -2.63 -9.03 5.73
N ALA A 132 -2.06 -8.62 4.60
CA ALA A 132 -1.17 -9.47 3.81
C ALA A 132 0.12 -9.83 4.57
N ALA A 133 0.71 -8.91 5.32
CA ALA A 133 1.88 -9.17 6.15
C ALA A 133 1.56 -10.19 7.26
N THR A 134 0.43 -10.02 7.96
CA THR A 134 -0.03 -10.98 8.99
C THR A 134 -0.26 -12.38 8.40
N VAL A 135 -0.81 -12.45 7.19
CA VAL A 135 -1.02 -13.75 6.51
C VAL A 135 0.32 -14.38 6.15
N ARG A 136 1.27 -13.62 5.61
CA ARG A 136 2.62 -14.12 5.29
C ARG A 136 3.35 -14.63 6.54
N GLU A 137 3.29 -13.90 7.65
CA GLU A 137 3.88 -14.31 8.92
C GLU A 137 3.30 -15.64 9.42
N ARG A 138 1.98 -15.78 9.41
CA ARG A 138 1.32 -17.05 9.78
C ARG A 138 1.72 -18.19 8.86
N LEU A 139 1.80 -17.96 7.56
CA LEU A 139 2.26 -18.97 6.60
C LEU A 139 3.72 -19.36 6.85
N ALA A 140 4.60 -18.41 7.16
CA ALA A 140 5.98 -18.68 7.51
C ALA A 140 6.13 -19.55 8.79
N SER A 141 5.11 -19.58 9.65
CA SER A 141 5.09 -20.44 10.84
C SER A 141 4.78 -21.93 10.55
N LEU A 142 4.41 -22.26 9.31
CA LEU A 142 4.16 -23.65 8.92
C LEU A 142 5.47 -24.39 8.71
N THR A 143 5.50 -25.67 9.12
CA THR A 143 6.61 -26.56 8.80
C THR A 143 6.62 -26.91 7.30
N PRO A 144 7.75 -27.38 6.73
CA PRO A 144 7.80 -27.83 5.34
C PRO A 144 6.70 -28.86 5.01
N ARG A 145 6.44 -29.78 5.93
CA ARG A 145 5.41 -30.81 5.75
C ARG A 145 3.99 -30.25 5.79
N GLU A 146 3.74 -29.25 6.62
CA GLU A 146 2.46 -28.54 6.63
C GLU A 146 2.25 -27.74 5.35
N HIS A 147 3.30 -27.16 4.76
CA HIS A 147 3.23 -26.50 3.45
C HIS A 147 2.86 -27.47 2.33
N GLU A 148 3.46 -28.66 2.28
CA GLU A 148 3.12 -29.70 1.30
C GLU A 148 1.64 -30.10 1.42
N VAL A 149 1.18 -30.39 2.64
CA VAL A 149 -0.23 -30.73 2.89
C VAL A 149 -1.15 -29.57 2.52
N LEU A 150 -0.81 -28.32 2.88
CA LEU A 150 -1.60 -27.12 2.54
C LEU A 150 -1.76 -26.99 1.03
N GLY A 151 -0.69 -27.16 0.25
CA GLY A 151 -0.73 -27.08 -1.20
C GLY A 151 -1.73 -28.04 -1.83
N GLU A 152 -1.76 -29.29 -1.37
CA GLU A 152 -2.70 -30.29 -1.90
C GLU A 152 -4.14 -30.04 -1.43
N VAL A 153 -4.32 -29.56 -0.21
CA VAL A 153 -5.64 -29.21 0.34
C VAL A 153 -6.26 -28.02 -0.40
N VAL A 154 -5.46 -27.03 -0.76
CA VAL A 154 -5.93 -25.87 -1.52
C VAL A 154 -6.31 -26.23 -2.94
N ARG A 155 -5.68 -27.23 -3.54
CA ARG A 155 -6.08 -27.83 -4.83
C ARG A 155 -7.37 -28.64 -4.76
N GLY A 156 -7.97 -28.79 -3.58
CA GLY A 156 -9.24 -29.50 -3.38
C GLY A 156 -9.12 -31.00 -3.16
N LEU A 157 -7.90 -31.55 -2.96
CA LEU A 157 -7.74 -32.98 -2.76
C LEU A 157 -8.33 -33.43 -1.41
N LEU A 158 -8.99 -34.60 -1.45
CA LEU A 158 -9.49 -35.26 -0.24
C LEU A 158 -8.33 -35.86 0.58
N ASN A 159 -8.55 -36.07 1.87
CA ASN A 159 -7.50 -36.57 2.77
C ASN A 159 -6.85 -37.85 2.26
N LYS A 160 -7.63 -38.79 1.70
CA LYS A 160 -7.14 -40.05 1.10
C LYS A 160 -6.18 -39.79 -0.09
N GLN A 161 -6.50 -38.82 -0.93
CA GLN A 161 -5.67 -38.46 -2.08
C GLN A 161 -4.38 -37.78 -1.64
N VAL A 162 -4.46 -36.86 -0.68
CA VAL A 162 -3.28 -36.19 -0.07
C VAL A 162 -2.38 -37.24 0.56
N ALA A 163 -2.96 -38.20 1.35
CA ALA A 163 -2.23 -39.27 1.98
C ALA A 163 -1.45 -40.13 0.98
N ALA A 164 -2.12 -40.56 -0.10
CA ALA A 164 -1.49 -41.35 -1.16
C ALA A 164 -0.37 -40.57 -1.86
N LYS A 165 -0.61 -39.28 -2.19
CA LYS A 165 0.36 -38.45 -2.89
C LYS A 165 1.60 -38.14 -2.06
N LEU A 166 1.43 -37.92 -0.77
CA LEU A 166 2.51 -37.53 0.13
C LEU A 166 3.15 -38.72 0.90
N GLY A 167 2.69 -39.96 0.67
CA GLY A 167 3.21 -41.15 1.30
C GLY A 167 3.00 -41.20 2.82
N ILE A 168 1.87 -40.70 3.31
CA ILE A 168 1.51 -40.68 4.75
C ILE A 168 0.11 -41.24 5.00
N SER A 169 -0.24 -41.48 6.26
CA SER A 169 -1.58 -41.96 6.61
C SER A 169 -2.62 -40.82 6.55
N GLU A 170 -3.89 -41.16 6.28
CA GLU A 170 -5.00 -40.17 6.36
C GLU A 170 -5.11 -39.53 7.74
N ARG A 171 -4.78 -40.28 8.81
CA ARG A 171 -4.72 -39.77 10.18
C ARG A 171 -3.68 -38.66 10.31
N THR A 172 -2.50 -38.85 9.70
CA THR A 172 -1.43 -37.83 9.67
C THR A 172 -1.85 -36.61 8.89
N VAL A 173 -2.54 -36.78 7.75
CA VAL A 173 -3.12 -35.64 6.98
C VAL A 173 -4.11 -34.84 7.83
N LYS A 174 -5.02 -35.52 8.56
CA LYS A 174 -5.96 -34.86 9.46
C LYS A 174 -5.24 -34.06 10.56
N MET A 175 -4.17 -34.64 11.17
CA MET A 175 -3.35 -33.91 12.15
C MET A 175 -2.72 -32.65 11.57
N HIS A 176 -2.09 -32.75 10.39
CA HIS A 176 -1.53 -31.57 9.72
C HIS A 176 -2.59 -30.52 9.41
N ARG A 177 -3.75 -30.92 8.88
CA ARG A 177 -4.86 -29.97 8.62
C ARG A 177 -5.31 -29.24 9.87
N THR A 178 -5.45 -29.95 11.00
CA THR A 178 -5.80 -29.31 12.28
C THR A 178 -4.73 -28.34 12.73
N SER A 179 -3.45 -28.70 12.61
CA SER A 179 -2.35 -27.81 12.93
C SER A 179 -2.32 -26.57 12.01
N ILE A 180 -2.46 -26.76 10.70
CA ILE A 180 -2.51 -25.69 9.70
C ILE A 180 -3.65 -24.71 10.00
N THR A 181 -4.88 -25.22 10.19
CA THR A 181 -6.05 -24.36 10.48
C THR A 181 -5.88 -23.55 11.76
N ARG A 182 -5.28 -24.16 12.80
CA ARG A 182 -4.96 -23.47 14.05
C ARG A 182 -3.90 -22.36 13.85
N LYS A 183 -2.79 -22.67 13.17
CA LYS A 183 -1.70 -21.71 12.91
C LYS A 183 -2.15 -20.55 12.03
N LEU A 184 -2.95 -20.85 11.03
CA LEU A 184 -3.48 -19.82 10.11
C LEU A 184 -4.72 -19.08 10.64
N GLY A 185 -5.32 -19.55 11.74
CA GLY A 185 -6.51 -18.93 12.34
C GLY A 185 -7.75 -19.02 11.45
N VAL A 186 -7.91 -20.13 10.70
CA VAL A 186 -9.04 -20.34 9.79
C VAL A 186 -9.76 -21.65 10.11
N HIS A 187 -11.06 -21.71 9.81
CA HIS A 187 -11.91 -22.84 10.21
C HIS A 187 -12.46 -23.66 9.02
N SER A 188 -12.08 -23.30 7.77
CA SER A 188 -12.55 -24.04 6.60
C SER A 188 -11.52 -24.09 5.47
N THR A 189 -11.59 -25.13 4.65
CA THR A 189 -10.73 -25.30 3.46
C THR A 189 -10.95 -24.18 2.44
N ALA A 190 -12.19 -23.72 2.27
CA ALA A 190 -12.49 -22.60 1.39
C ALA A 190 -11.76 -21.32 1.84
N ARG A 191 -11.70 -21.07 3.16
CA ARG A 191 -10.98 -19.92 3.71
C ARG A 191 -9.47 -20.06 3.56
N LEU A 192 -8.94 -21.28 3.63
CA LEU A 192 -7.52 -21.56 3.33
C LEU A 192 -7.18 -21.18 1.90
N ALA A 193 -8.01 -21.57 0.92
CA ALA A 193 -7.79 -21.25 -0.48
C ALA A 193 -7.79 -19.74 -0.76
N VAL A 194 -8.73 -19.00 -0.16
CA VAL A 194 -8.77 -17.53 -0.26
C VAL A 194 -7.51 -16.91 0.34
N LEU A 195 -7.13 -17.34 1.53
CA LEU A 195 -5.98 -16.80 2.26
C LEU A 195 -4.65 -17.05 1.52
N THR A 196 -4.47 -18.23 0.95
CA THR A 196 -3.26 -18.57 0.16
C THR A 196 -3.20 -17.81 -1.17
N LYS A 197 -4.35 -17.56 -1.81
CA LYS A 197 -4.44 -16.72 -3.01
C LYS A 197 -4.11 -15.26 -2.70
N GLU A 198 -4.64 -14.71 -1.61
CA GLU A 198 -4.33 -13.35 -1.13
C GLU A 198 -2.83 -13.19 -0.81
N ALA A 199 -2.17 -14.26 -0.39
CA ALA A 199 -0.73 -14.29 -0.12
C ALA A 199 0.15 -14.53 -1.36
N GLY A 200 -0.44 -14.81 -2.53
CA GLY A 200 0.29 -15.11 -3.77
C GLY A 200 1.05 -16.45 -3.75
N LEU A 201 0.65 -17.40 -2.89
CA LEU A 201 1.43 -18.63 -2.64
C LEU A 201 1.07 -19.82 -3.53
N PHE A 202 -0.09 -19.82 -4.13
CA PHE A 202 -0.51 -20.84 -5.08
C PHE A 202 -1.34 -20.17 -6.17
N GLU A 203 -0.71 -19.83 -7.28
CA GLU A 203 -1.45 -19.57 -8.51
C GLU A 203 -2.11 -20.88 -8.94
N ALA A 204 -3.43 -20.84 -9.14
CA ALA A 204 -4.14 -21.96 -9.72
C ALA A 204 -3.63 -22.13 -11.15
N GLY A 205 -2.87 -23.22 -11.38
CA GLY A 205 -2.55 -23.69 -12.71
C GLY A 205 -3.81 -24.20 -13.39
#